data_309267c51da97de029ee19977a2360cf
#
_entry.id   309267c51da97de029ee19977a2360cf
#
_cell.length_a   1.000
_cell.length_b   1.000
_cell.length_c   1.000
_cell.angle_alpha   90.00
_cell.angle_beta   90.00
_cell.angle_gamma   90.00
#
_symmetry.space_group_name_H-M   'P 1'
#
loop_
_entity.id
_entity.type
_entity.pdbx_description
1 polymer ?
#
loop_
_entity_poly.entity_id
_entity_poly.type
_entity_poly.pdbx_seq_one_letter_code
_entity_poly.pdbx_strand_id
1 'polypeptide(L)'
;MNYRVVCLLLFVSFCGYSQKDSLQIGDAYFEDQLYMDFTYNVLYNQPEGFKVSSFSYGISMGYIKDIPLKRSGKLALGVGLGYGYDSFNHSIYVIQENNKSNFFPVLEGASNNKLRLHNIEMPIQIRFRTSDAKKYSFWRLYAGIKLIYNVNNRFTYDVNNVGNVITNLNDFNKWQMGLTMSAGYSAFNFYIYYGLTPLFKNVNYNGAAIDTKYFKLGLSFFLL
;
A
#
# COMPACT_ATOMS: atom_id res chain seq x y z
N MET A 1 -24.84 -25.03 10.35
CA MET A 1 -24.57 -24.16 9.19
C MET A 1 -23.26 -23.42 9.49
N ASN A 2 -22.21 -23.64 8.66
CA ASN A 2 -20.87 -23.11 8.95
C ASN A 2 -20.88 -21.57 8.96
N TYR A 3 -20.43 -20.96 10.07
CA TYR A 3 -20.36 -19.51 10.25
C TYR A 3 -19.63 -18.79 9.07
N ARG A 4 -18.70 -19.48 8.40
CA ARG A 4 -18.00 -18.99 7.19
C ARG A 4 -18.95 -18.75 6.02
N VAL A 5 -19.99 -19.60 5.87
CA VAL A 5 -21.01 -19.46 4.80
C VAL A 5 -21.97 -18.32 5.14
N VAL A 6 -22.28 -18.14 6.43
CA VAL A 6 -23.13 -17.02 6.90
C VAL A 6 -22.42 -15.67 6.69
N CYS A 7 -21.12 -15.59 7.01
CA CYS A 7 -20.31 -14.39 6.74
C CYS A 7 -20.21 -14.10 5.23
N LEU A 8 -20.08 -15.12 4.39
CA LEU A 8 -20.03 -14.95 2.93
C LEU A 8 -21.38 -14.46 2.38
N LEU A 9 -22.50 -15.01 2.88
CA LEU A 9 -23.85 -14.58 2.48
C LEU A 9 -24.18 -13.16 2.96
N LEU A 10 -23.73 -12.77 4.14
CA LEU A 10 -23.84 -11.39 4.62
C LEU A 10 -23.01 -10.42 3.77
N PHE A 11 -21.82 -10.82 3.33
CA PHE A 11 -20.99 -10.00 2.46
C PHE A 11 -21.61 -9.79 1.06
N VAL A 12 -22.23 -10.84 0.51
CA VAL A 12 -22.94 -10.78 -0.79
C VAL A 12 -24.21 -9.92 -0.71
N SER A 13 -24.93 -9.93 0.42
CA SER A 13 -26.12 -9.11 0.58
C SER A 13 -25.84 -7.61 0.72
N PHE A 14 -24.64 -7.20 1.15
CA PHE A 14 -24.21 -5.80 1.15
C PHE A 14 -23.89 -5.27 -0.26
N CYS A 15 -23.56 -6.14 -1.21
CA CYS A 15 -23.27 -5.75 -2.61
C CYS A 15 -24.55 -5.53 -3.45
N GLY A 16 -25.73 -5.85 -2.91
CA GLY A 16 -27.00 -5.86 -3.66
C GLY A 16 -27.77 -4.54 -3.70
N TYR A 17 -27.28 -3.44 -3.12
CA TYR A 17 -27.92 -2.14 -3.28
C TYR A 17 -27.53 -1.56 -4.63
N SER A 18 -28.38 -1.84 -5.63
CA SER A 18 -28.29 -1.33 -6.99
C SER A 18 -28.14 0.19 -7.02
N GLN A 19 -27.15 0.63 -7.75
CA GLN A 19 -26.96 2.03 -8.10
C GLN A 19 -28.17 2.54 -8.87
N LYS A 20 -28.60 3.76 -8.58
CA LYS A 20 -29.67 4.44 -9.31
C LYS A 20 -29.18 4.68 -10.74
N ASP A 21 -29.78 3.98 -11.70
CA ASP A 21 -29.30 3.83 -13.11
C ASP A 21 -29.38 5.10 -13.97
N SER A 22 -29.79 6.27 -13.41
CA SER A 22 -29.79 7.55 -14.12
C SER A 22 -29.58 8.72 -13.18
N LEU A 23 -28.41 9.33 -13.26
CA LEU A 23 -28.16 10.65 -12.68
C LEU A 23 -29.03 11.69 -13.40
N GLN A 24 -29.97 12.32 -12.68
CA GLN A 24 -30.72 13.45 -13.19
C GLN A 24 -29.85 14.71 -13.09
N ILE A 25 -30.10 15.65 -14.01
CA ILE A 25 -29.42 16.96 -14.01
C ILE A 25 -29.71 17.65 -12.65
N GLY A 26 -28.70 17.76 -11.79
CA GLY A 26 -28.82 18.33 -10.43
C GLY A 26 -28.47 17.37 -9.31
N ASP A 27 -28.37 16.08 -9.57
CA ASP A 27 -27.90 15.09 -8.59
C ASP A 27 -26.42 15.29 -8.27
N ALA A 28 -26.02 15.01 -7.03
CA ALA A 28 -24.62 15.03 -6.64
C ALA A 28 -23.90 13.89 -7.35
N TYR A 29 -22.87 14.21 -8.13
CA TYR A 29 -22.07 13.22 -8.84
C TYR A 29 -21.09 12.56 -7.89
N PHE A 30 -21.27 11.26 -7.66
CA PHE A 30 -20.39 10.38 -6.89
C PHE A 30 -19.60 9.48 -7.85
N GLU A 31 -18.37 9.25 -7.53
CA GLU A 31 -17.54 8.32 -8.29
C GLU A 31 -16.83 7.37 -7.32
N ASP A 32 -17.62 6.48 -6.72
CA ASP A 32 -17.09 5.40 -5.90
C ASP A 32 -16.26 4.48 -6.77
N GLN A 33 -15.06 4.12 -6.35
CA GLN A 33 -14.10 3.44 -7.21
C GLN A 33 -13.46 2.25 -6.53
N LEU A 34 -13.33 1.16 -7.27
CA LEU A 34 -12.32 0.15 -7.00
C LEU A 34 -10.98 0.64 -7.55
N TYR A 35 -9.92 0.54 -6.78
CA TYR A 35 -8.57 0.82 -7.25
C TYR A 35 -7.72 -0.43 -7.24
N MET A 36 -6.75 -0.47 -8.17
CA MET A 36 -5.72 -1.48 -8.25
C MET A 36 -4.39 -0.79 -8.58
N ASP A 37 -3.41 -0.90 -7.68
CA ASP A 37 -2.09 -0.32 -7.85
C ASP A 37 -1.06 -1.42 -8.14
N PHE A 38 -0.18 -1.18 -9.13
CA PHE A 38 1.00 -1.98 -9.41
C PHE A 38 2.22 -1.08 -9.31
N THR A 39 3.14 -1.40 -8.41
CA THR A 39 4.25 -0.51 -8.08
C THR A 39 5.60 -1.21 -8.11
N TYR A 40 6.60 -0.46 -8.51
CA TYR A 40 7.99 -0.69 -8.21
C TYR A 40 8.32 -0.02 -6.88
N ASN A 41 8.93 -0.76 -5.96
CA ASN A 41 9.21 -0.31 -4.60
C ASN A 41 10.71 -0.11 -4.40
N VAL A 42 11.09 0.99 -3.75
CA VAL A 42 12.48 1.33 -3.45
C VAL A 42 12.62 1.63 -1.97
N LEU A 43 13.58 0.99 -1.31
CA LEU A 43 13.96 1.32 0.07
C LEU A 43 14.93 2.51 0.06
N TYR A 44 14.75 3.47 0.95
CA TYR A 44 15.62 4.61 1.12
C TYR A 44 15.95 4.85 2.60
N ASN A 45 16.91 5.72 2.90
CA ASN A 45 17.48 5.93 4.24
C ASN A 45 18.00 4.63 4.86
N GLN A 46 18.66 3.79 4.06
CA GLN A 46 19.28 2.58 4.57
C GLN A 46 20.64 2.93 5.22
N PRO A 47 21.03 2.23 6.30
CA PRO A 47 22.37 2.36 6.87
C PRO A 47 23.46 2.01 5.85
N GLU A 48 24.70 2.51 6.06
CA GLU A 48 25.85 2.15 5.25
C GLU A 48 26.08 0.64 5.26
N GLY A 49 26.41 0.09 4.09
CA GLY A 49 26.60 -1.37 3.92
C GLY A 49 25.35 -2.15 3.52
N PHE A 50 24.16 -1.54 3.62
CA PHE A 50 22.91 -2.16 3.17
C PHE A 50 22.64 -1.77 1.71
N LYS A 51 22.69 -2.74 0.81
CA LYS A 51 22.46 -2.49 -0.63
C LYS A 51 21.05 -2.93 -1.03
N VAL A 52 20.40 -2.17 -1.90
CA VAL A 52 19.22 -2.65 -2.63
C VAL A 52 19.71 -3.58 -3.74
N SER A 53 19.29 -4.83 -3.72
CA SER A 53 19.93 -5.83 -4.56
C SER A 53 19.13 -6.25 -5.79
N SER A 54 17.84 -5.97 -5.90
CA SER A 54 17.05 -6.37 -7.07
C SER A 54 15.63 -5.80 -7.08
N PHE A 55 14.85 -6.20 -8.09
CA PHE A 55 13.49 -5.76 -8.34
C PHE A 55 12.54 -6.03 -7.16
N SER A 56 11.98 -4.95 -6.62
CA SER A 56 10.97 -4.99 -5.55
C SER A 56 9.66 -4.45 -6.07
N TYR A 57 8.55 -5.07 -5.71
CA TYR A 57 7.23 -4.71 -6.26
C TYR A 57 6.15 -4.71 -5.18
N GLY A 58 5.06 -4.00 -5.50
CA GLY A 58 3.85 -3.98 -4.70
C GLY A 58 2.61 -4.12 -5.56
N ILE A 59 1.58 -4.75 -4.98
CA ILE A 59 0.25 -4.85 -5.55
C ILE A 59 -0.72 -4.45 -4.46
N SER A 60 -1.60 -3.48 -4.74
CA SER A 60 -2.66 -3.07 -3.81
C SER A 60 -3.99 -3.07 -4.52
N MET A 61 -5.06 -3.39 -3.79
CA MET A 61 -6.43 -3.28 -4.26
C MET A 61 -7.35 -2.83 -3.14
N GLY A 62 -8.39 -2.09 -3.48
CA GLY A 62 -9.35 -1.63 -2.50
C GLY A 62 -10.48 -0.82 -3.11
N TYR A 63 -11.29 -0.29 -2.22
CA TYR A 63 -12.43 0.54 -2.54
C TYR A 63 -12.24 1.93 -1.93
N ILE A 64 -12.59 2.96 -2.69
CA ILE A 64 -12.58 4.36 -2.23
C ILE A 64 -13.98 4.92 -2.45
N LYS A 65 -14.58 5.41 -1.36
CA LYS A 65 -15.82 6.15 -1.39
C LYS A 65 -15.54 7.63 -1.61
N ASP A 66 -16.23 8.21 -2.57
CA ASP A 66 -16.18 9.63 -2.86
C ASP A 66 -17.18 10.42 -2.01
N ILE A 67 -16.70 11.53 -1.44
CA ILE A 67 -17.50 12.52 -0.74
C ILE A 67 -17.34 13.85 -1.51
N PRO A 68 -18.26 14.24 -2.39
CA PRO A 68 -18.12 15.43 -3.19
C PRO A 68 -18.13 16.69 -2.32
N LEU A 69 -17.12 17.52 -2.47
CA LEU A 69 -17.00 18.82 -1.79
C LEU A 69 -17.71 19.93 -2.57
N LYS A 70 -17.98 19.70 -3.87
CA LYS A 70 -18.73 20.61 -4.74
C LYS A 70 -19.81 19.81 -5.49
N ARG A 71 -20.98 20.42 -5.71
CA ARG A 71 -22.09 19.80 -6.47
C ARG A 71 -21.66 19.33 -7.87
N SER A 72 -20.70 20.00 -8.49
CA SER A 72 -20.16 19.60 -9.79
C SER A 72 -19.38 18.29 -9.78
N GLY A 73 -19.07 17.72 -8.60
CA GLY A 73 -18.25 16.52 -8.45
C GLY A 73 -16.77 16.67 -8.83
N LYS A 74 -16.34 17.86 -9.30
CA LYS A 74 -14.95 18.10 -9.74
C LYS A 74 -13.93 18.07 -8.60
N LEU A 75 -14.38 18.34 -7.39
CA LEU A 75 -13.56 18.27 -6.18
C LEU A 75 -14.28 17.38 -5.17
N ALA A 76 -13.60 16.36 -4.69
CA ALA A 76 -14.11 15.40 -3.73
C ALA A 76 -13.05 15.01 -2.70
N LEU A 77 -13.50 14.49 -1.57
CA LEU A 77 -12.69 13.79 -0.58
C LEU A 77 -12.91 12.28 -0.80
N GLY A 78 -11.85 11.54 -1.10
CA GLY A 78 -11.88 10.08 -1.18
C GLY A 78 -11.40 9.47 0.12
N VAL A 79 -12.19 8.55 0.68
CA VAL A 79 -11.79 7.75 1.86
C VAL A 79 -11.98 6.29 1.51
N GLY A 80 -10.95 5.49 1.72
CA GLY A 80 -10.97 4.11 1.26
C GLY A 80 -10.44 3.10 2.25
N LEU A 81 -10.63 1.84 1.88
CA LEU A 81 -10.08 0.67 2.55
C LEU A 81 -9.59 -0.30 1.49
N GLY A 82 -8.42 -0.87 1.71
CA GLY A 82 -7.83 -1.81 0.79
C GLY A 82 -6.84 -2.75 1.44
N TYR A 83 -6.31 -3.64 0.61
CA TYR A 83 -5.28 -4.58 0.96
C TYR A 83 -4.07 -4.36 0.05
N GLY A 84 -2.87 -4.38 0.64
CA GLY A 84 -1.61 -4.25 -0.05
C GLY A 84 -0.69 -5.43 0.23
N TYR A 85 -0.02 -5.89 -0.81
CA TYR A 85 1.08 -6.84 -0.74
C TYR A 85 2.34 -6.18 -1.29
N ASP A 86 3.41 -6.16 -0.49
CA ASP A 86 4.71 -5.64 -0.90
C ASP A 86 5.78 -6.72 -0.77
N SER A 87 6.65 -6.82 -1.77
CA SER A 87 7.81 -7.69 -1.77
C SER A 87 9.06 -6.87 -2.04
N PHE A 88 9.91 -6.76 -1.03
CA PHE A 88 11.20 -6.08 -1.12
C PHE A 88 12.32 -7.11 -1.20
N ASN A 89 13.20 -6.94 -2.17
CA ASN A 89 14.49 -7.61 -2.19
C ASN A 89 15.51 -6.70 -1.52
N HIS A 90 16.22 -7.18 -0.54
CA HIS A 90 17.13 -6.40 0.29
C HIS A 90 18.38 -7.17 0.65
N SER A 91 19.39 -6.47 1.16
CA SER A 91 20.61 -7.06 1.69
C SER A 91 20.67 -7.01 3.22
N ILE A 92 19.54 -7.21 3.88
CA ILE A 92 19.45 -7.21 5.34
C ILE A 92 19.31 -8.64 5.84
N TYR A 93 20.10 -8.99 6.83
CA TYR A 93 20.03 -10.22 7.56
C TYR A 93 19.56 -9.92 8.98
N VAL A 94 18.60 -10.68 9.50
CA VAL A 94 18.00 -10.45 10.82
C VAL A 94 18.19 -11.68 11.67
N ILE A 95 18.79 -11.51 12.85
CA ILE A 95 18.79 -12.54 13.91
C ILE A 95 17.87 -12.06 15.02
N GLN A 96 16.96 -12.94 15.43
CA GLN A 96 16.08 -12.67 16.56
C GLN A 96 16.53 -13.49 17.77
N GLU A 97 16.99 -12.82 18.81
CA GLU A 97 17.38 -13.40 20.09
C GLU A 97 16.66 -12.67 21.24
N ASN A 98 16.07 -13.42 22.16
CA ASN A 98 15.40 -12.86 23.35
C ASN A 98 14.40 -11.72 23.04
N ASN A 99 13.57 -11.88 21.97
CA ASN A 99 12.61 -10.89 21.47
C ASN A 99 13.25 -9.57 20.99
N LYS A 100 14.54 -9.51 20.77
CA LYS A 100 15.23 -8.38 20.13
C LYS A 100 15.73 -8.81 18.75
N SER A 101 15.62 -7.91 17.80
CA SER A 101 16.07 -8.15 16.42
C SER A 101 17.40 -7.43 16.21
N ASN A 102 18.42 -8.19 15.86
CA ASN A 102 19.72 -7.67 15.44
C ASN A 102 19.79 -7.69 13.91
N PHE A 103 20.10 -6.55 13.33
CA PHE A 103 20.17 -6.37 11.88
C PHE A 103 21.63 -6.28 11.45
N PHE A 104 21.95 -7.03 10.40
CA PHE A 104 23.29 -7.08 9.84
C PHE A 104 23.21 -6.91 8.32
N PRO A 105 24.23 -6.29 7.67
CA PRO A 105 24.36 -6.40 6.23
C PRO A 105 24.56 -7.87 5.86
N VAL A 106 24.01 -8.23 4.72
CA VAL A 106 24.10 -9.62 4.23
C VAL A 106 25.55 -10.04 4.06
N LEU A 107 25.90 -11.17 4.66
CA LEU A 107 27.20 -11.82 4.49
C LEU A 107 27.35 -12.30 3.03
N GLU A 108 28.59 -12.38 2.56
CA GLU A 108 28.92 -13.04 1.30
C GLU A 108 28.38 -14.48 1.31
N GLY A 109 27.62 -14.85 0.28
CA GLY A 109 27.01 -16.18 0.16
C GLY A 109 25.54 -16.28 0.62
N ALA A 110 24.94 -15.21 1.14
CA ALA A 110 23.49 -15.20 1.39
C ALA A 110 22.70 -14.85 0.13
N SER A 111 21.62 -15.58 -0.11
CA SER A 111 20.72 -15.43 -1.26
C SER A 111 19.25 -15.37 -0.83
N ASN A 112 18.37 -15.05 -1.78
CA ASN A 112 16.91 -15.04 -1.58
C ASN A 112 16.39 -14.12 -0.46
N ASN A 113 17.10 -13.02 -0.19
CA ASN A 113 16.73 -12.08 0.87
C ASN A 113 15.50 -11.28 0.47
N LYS A 114 14.35 -11.61 1.07
CA LYS A 114 13.05 -11.00 0.77
C LYS A 114 12.33 -10.61 2.05
N LEU A 115 11.81 -9.38 2.04
CA LEU A 115 10.83 -8.90 3.01
C LEU A 115 9.47 -8.83 2.32
N ARG A 116 8.51 -9.58 2.79
CA ARG A 116 7.13 -9.56 2.31
C ARG A 116 6.23 -8.96 3.37
N LEU A 117 5.38 -8.03 2.95
CA LEU A 117 4.45 -7.33 3.82
C LEU A 117 3.02 -7.55 3.33
N HIS A 118 2.14 -7.83 4.27
CA HIS A 118 0.70 -7.90 4.06
C HIS A 118 0.06 -6.77 4.86
N ASN A 119 -0.59 -5.86 4.19
CA ASN A 119 -1.02 -4.60 4.75
C ASN A 119 -2.52 -4.37 4.55
N ILE A 120 -3.17 -3.76 5.54
CA ILE A 120 -4.45 -3.08 5.36
C ILE A 120 -4.13 -1.61 5.09
N GLU A 121 -4.69 -1.06 4.03
CA GLU A 121 -4.43 0.31 3.57
C GLU A 121 -5.69 1.17 3.69
N MET A 122 -5.55 2.38 4.23
CA MET A 122 -6.62 3.37 4.35
C MET A 122 -6.18 4.66 3.64
N PRO A 123 -6.44 4.81 2.33
CA PRO A 123 -6.18 6.05 1.61
C PRO A 123 -7.20 7.11 1.99
N ILE A 124 -6.72 8.35 2.19
CA ILE A 124 -7.52 9.57 2.35
C ILE A 124 -6.96 10.57 1.35
N GLN A 125 -7.75 10.98 0.36
CA GLN A 125 -7.29 11.73 -0.80
C GLN A 125 -8.18 12.92 -1.09
N ILE A 126 -7.58 14.06 -1.43
CA ILE A 126 -8.27 15.13 -2.15
C ILE A 126 -8.22 14.75 -3.63
N ARG A 127 -9.38 14.73 -4.26
CA ARG A 127 -9.59 14.24 -5.61
C ARG A 127 -10.07 15.36 -6.50
N PHE A 128 -9.23 15.73 -7.46
CA PHE A 128 -9.59 16.71 -8.51
C PHE A 128 -9.75 15.98 -9.84
N ARG A 129 -10.86 16.24 -10.53
CA ARG A 129 -11.17 15.64 -11.81
C ARG A 129 -11.89 16.62 -12.75
N THR A 130 -11.71 16.43 -14.04
CA THR A 130 -12.38 17.24 -15.07
C THR A 130 -13.66 16.60 -15.59
N SER A 131 -14.18 15.57 -14.89
CA SER A 131 -15.43 14.90 -15.24
C SER A 131 -16.65 15.79 -15.03
N ASP A 132 -17.68 15.53 -15.79
CA ASP A 132 -19.05 15.95 -15.54
C ASP A 132 -20.00 14.79 -15.80
N ALA A 133 -21.28 14.92 -15.46
CA ALA A 133 -22.29 13.86 -15.59
C ALA A 133 -22.47 13.30 -17.03
N LYS A 134 -21.87 13.91 -18.04
CA LYS A 134 -21.94 13.50 -19.46
C LYS A 134 -20.64 12.98 -20.02
N LYS A 135 -19.51 13.13 -19.32
CA LYS A 135 -18.17 12.82 -19.85
C LYS A 135 -17.46 11.77 -18.99
N TYR A 136 -17.38 10.55 -19.51
CA TYR A 136 -16.76 9.39 -18.83
C TYR A 136 -15.24 9.34 -18.90
N SER A 137 -14.60 10.03 -19.84
CA SER A 137 -13.15 10.05 -19.98
C SER A 137 -12.61 11.43 -19.62
N PHE A 138 -11.80 11.53 -18.57
CA PHE A 138 -11.37 12.80 -18.01
C PHE A 138 -10.02 12.68 -17.30
N TRP A 139 -9.40 13.82 -17.08
CA TRP A 139 -8.17 13.91 -16.29
C TRP A 139 -8.48 13.78 -14.79
N ARG A 140 -7.62 13.05 -14.12
CA ARG A 140 -7.64 12.85 -12.67
C ARG A 140 -6.33 13.32 -12.06
N LEU A 141 -6.42 13.99 -10.92
CA LEU A 141 -5.30 14.34 -10.06
C LEU A 141 -5.75 14.13 -8.62
N TYR A 142 -5.18 13.13 -7.96
CA TYR A 142 -5.49 12.79 -6.59
C TYR A 142 -4.24 12.90 -5.75
N ALA A 143 -4.35 13.52 -4.57
CA ALA A 143 -3.25 13.66 -3.63
C ALA A 143 -3.76 13.49 -2.20
N GLY A 144 -2.97 12.87 -1.34
CA GLY A 144 -3.40 12.62 0.03
C GLY A 144 -2.41 11.84 0.86
N ILE A 145 -2.94 11.22 1.88
CA ILE A 145 -2.21 10.33 2.78
C ILE A 145 -2.74 8.91 2.65
N LYS A 146 -1.88 7.94 2.90
CA LYS A 146 -2.25 6.53 3.05
C LYS A 146 -1.76 6.07 4.41
N LEU A 147 -2.70 5.69 5.28
CA LEU A 147 -2.40 5.00 6.52
C LEU A 147 -2.33 3.51 6.22
N ILE A 148 -1.34 2.85 6.78
CA ILE A 148 -1.06 1.44 6.52
C ILE A 148 -0.93 0.73 7.85
N TYR A 149 -1.67 -0.37 8.01
CA TYR A 149 -1.51 -1.29 9.12
C TYR A 149 -0.92 -2.60 8.62
N ASN A 150 0.29 -2.93 9.06
CA ASN A 150 0.93 -4.19 8.72
C ASN A 150 0.33 -5.34 9.53
N VAL A 151 -0.32 -6.26 8.84
CA VAL A 151 -0.94 -7.46 9.41
C VAL A 151 0.09 -8.55 9.60
N ASN A 152 0.97 -8.71 8.60
CA ASN A 152 2.02 -9.73 8.62
C ASN A 152 3.26 -9.21 7.90
N ASN A 153 4.42 -9.43 8.50
CA ASN A 153 5.71 -9.23 7.86
C ASN A 153 6.52 -10.52 7.93
N ARG A 154 7.17 -10.87 6.81
CA ARG A 154 7.93 -12.10 6.68
C ARG A 154 9.27 -11.81 6.03
N PHE A 155 10.35 -12.04 6.79
CA PHE A 155 11.72 -12.06 6.30
C PHE A 155 12.11 -13.48 5.89
N THR A 156 12.69 -13.62 4.70
CA THR A 156 13.27 -14.88 4.22
C THR A 156 14.68 -14.60 3.74
N TYR A 157 15.61 -15.48 4.06
CA TYR A 157 16.98 -15.44 3.57
C TYR A 157 17.58 -16.85 3.63
N ASP A 158 18.48 -17.14 2.71
CA ASP A 158 19.19 -18.41 2.66
C ASP A 158 20.67 -18.17 2.98
N VAL A 159 21.21 -18.96 3.92
CA VAL A 159 22.63 -18.97 4.25
C VAL A 159 23.13 -20.41 4.12
N ASN A 160 24.18 -20.63 3.35
CA ASN A 160 24.75 -21.95 3.09
C ASN A 160 23.69 -22.98 2.64
N ASN A 161 22.76 -22.58 1.75
CA ASN A 161 21.63 -23.38 1.28
C ASN A 161 20.61 -23.77 2.37
N VAL A 162 20.68 -23.17 3.56
CA VAL A 162 19.68 -23.34 4.61
C VAL A 162 18.75 -22.13 4.60
N GLY A 163 17.47 -22.38 4.32
CA GLY A 163 16.44 -21.35 4.32
C GLY A 163 16.05 -20.95 5.74
N ASN A 164 16.09 -19.65 6.03
CA ASN A 164 15.64 -19.07 7.29
C ASN A 164 14.40 -18.21 7.05
N VAL A 165 13.45 -18.28 7.98
CA VAL A 165 12.19 -17.55 7.92
C VAL A 165 11.88 -16.94 9.27
N ILE A 166 11.71 -15.63 9.32
CA ILE A 166 11.26 -14.90 10.50
C ILE A 166 9.94 -14.19 10.14
N THR A 167 8.93 -14.37 10.97
CA THR A 167 7.61 -13.76 10.77
C THR A 167 7.24 -12.87 11.95
N ASN A 168 6.54 -11.79 11.67
CA ASN A 168 6.00 -10.86 12.68
C ASN A 168 7.05 -10.34 13.65
N LEU A 169 8.09 -9.71 13.10
CA LEU A 169 9.14 -9.05 13.88
C LEU A 169 8.51 -8.05 14.87
N ASN A 170 8.89 -8.14 16.14
CA ASN A 170 8.41 -7.23 17.19
C ASN A 170 8.85 -5.78 16.94
N ASP A 171 10.05 -5.63 16.37
CA ASP A 171 10.65 -4.32 16.04
C ASP A 171 10.14 -3.74 14.73
N PHE A 172 9.21 -4.41 14.05
CA PHE A 172 8.56 -3.88 12.85
C PHE A 172 7.49 -2.85 13.23
N ASN A 173 7.48 -1.73 12.53
CA ASN A 173 6.49 -0.68 12.75
C ASN A 173 5.17 -1.07 12.09
N LYS A 174 4.19 -1.50 12.90
CA LYS A 174 2.90 -1.97 12.40
C LYS A 174 2.07 -0.83 11.78
N TRP A 175 2.17 0.38 12.32
CA TRP A 175 1.50 1.54 11.78
C TRP A 175 2.47 2.38 10.98
N GLN A 176 2.12 2.59 9.72
CA GLN A 176 2.91 3.38 8.79
C GLN A 176 2.02 4.41 8.12
N MET A 177 2.61 5.51 7.70
CA MET A 177 1.95 6.59 6.99
C MET A 177 2.85 7.06 5.86
N GLY A 178 2.23 7.42 4.73
CA GLY A 178 2.92 8.03 3.61
C GLY A 178 2.02 8.98 2.84
N LEU A 179 2.65 9.79 2.01
CA LEU A 179 1.99 10.65 1.05
C LEU A 179 1.71 9.87 -0.22
N THR A 180 0.57 10.14 -0.84
CA THR A 180 0.21 9.58 -2.13
C THR A 180 -0.12 10.65 -3.14
N MET A 181 0.24 10.42 -4.38
CA MET A 181 -0.17 11.23 -5.52
C MET A 181 -0.46 10.32 -6.71
N SER A 182 -1.55 10.57 -7.41
CA SER A 182 -1.81 9.93 -8.70
C SER A 182 -2.32 10.95 -9.71
N ALA A 183 -1.88 10.81 -10.95
CA ALA A 183 -2.29 11.67 -12.05
C ALA A 183 -2.43 10.85 -13.33
N GLY A 184 -3.52 11.07 -14.08
CA GLY A 184 -3.74 10.34 -15.33
C GLY A 184 -5.05 10.66 -16.01
N TYR A 185 -5.40 9.81 -16.97
CA TYR A 185 -6.58 9.96 -17.80
C TYR A 185 -7.43 8.68 -17.77
N SER A 186 -8.74 8.84 -17.57
CA SER A 186 -9.67 7.72 -17.45
C SER A 186 -9.24 6.73 -16.37
N ALA A 187 -9.24 5.43 -16.64
CA ALA A 187 -8.85 4.40 -15.68
C ALA A 187 -7.35 4.37 -15.38
N PHE A 188 -6.51 4.91 -16.27
CA PHE A 188 -5.06 4.75 -16.23
C PHE A 188 -4.37 5.96 -15.58
N ASN A 189 -3.64 5.74 -14.46
CA ASN A 189 -2.98 6.81 -13.73
C ASN A 189 -1.56 6.40 -13.31
N PHE A 190 -0.63 7.32 -13.38
CA PHE A 190 0.65 7.21 -12.68
C PHE A 190 0.42 7.37 -11.19
N TYR A 191 1.14 6.61 -10.41
CA TYR A 191 0.99 6.57 -8.96
C TYR A 191 2.35 6.68 -8.26
N ILE A 192 2.37 7.48 -7.21
CA ILE A 192 3.53 7.67 -6.33
C ILE A 192 3.07 7.52 -4.88
N TYR A 193 3.86 6.80 -4.09
CA TYR A 193 3.76 6.76 -2.64
C TYR A 193 5.12 7.09 -2.03
N TYR A 194 5.14 7.98 -1.06
CA TYR A 194 6.33 8.36 -0.30
C TYR A 194 6.12 8.08 1.18
N GLY A 195 6.81 7.06 1.72
CA GLY A 195 6.70 6.63 3.11
C GLY A 195 7.32 7.64 4.06
N LEU A 196 6.58 8.08 5.05
CA LEU A 196 7.05 9.02 6.09
C LEU A 196 7.53 8.28 7.33
N THR A 197 6.94 7.14 7.63
CA THR A 197 7.22 6.33 8.82
C THR A 197 8.29 5.28 8.51
N PRO A 198 9.29 5.09 9.38
CA PRO A 198 10.28 4.01 9.23
C PRO A 198 9.63 2.62 9.30
N LEU A 199 10.23 1.65 8.60
CA LEU A 199 9.81 0.23 8.65
C LEU A 199 10.06 -0.39 10.02
N PHE A 200 11.10 0.05 10.72
CA PHE A 200 11.53 -0.51 12.02
C PHE A 200 11.44 0.54 13.11
N LYS A 201 11.24 0.09 14.34
CA LYS A 201 11.22 0.90 15.56
C LYS A 201 12.26 0.37 16.53
N ASN A 202 12.94 1.30 17.22
CA ASN A 202 13.89 0.96 18.28
C ASN A 202 15.03 0.03 17.85
N VAL A 203 15.43 0.09 16.59
CA VAL A 203 16.52 -0.72 16.04
C VAL A 203 17.70 0.17 15.72
N ASN A 204 18.87 -0.22 16.19
CA ASN A 204 20.13 0.47 15.92
C ASN A 204 21.11 -0.46 15.20
N TYR A 205 21.89 0.12 14.31
CA TYR A 205 23.03 -0.52 13.67
C TYR A 205 24.25 0.40 13.79
N ASN A 206 25.36 -0.12 14.32
CA ASN A 206 26.59 0.66 14.59
C ASN A 206 26.34 1.96 15.37
N GLY A 207 25.43 1.94 16.35
CA GLY A 207 25.09 3.10 17.17
C GLY A 207 24.11 4.11 16.54
N ALA A 208 23.74 3.94 15.28
CA ALA A 208 22.75 4.78 14.59
C ALA A 208 21.40 4.07 14.45
N ALA A 209 20.32 4.81 14.59
CA ALA A 209 18.97 4.29 14.40
C ALA A 209 18.72 3.92 12.92
N ILE A 210 18.07 2.78 12.68
CA ILE A 210 17.68 2.36 11.33
C ILE A 210 16.39 3.09 10.93
N ASP A 211 16.51 4.15 10.11
CA ASP A 211 15.39 4.96 9.60
C ASP A 211 15.00 4.56 8.15
N THR A 212 15.04 3.26 7.86
CA THR A 212 14.70 2.77 6.52
C THR A 212 13.22 2.95 6.23
N LYS A 213 12.93 3.62 5.13
CA LYS A 213 11.58 3.89 4.60
C LYS A 213 11.49 3.37 3.17
N TYR A 214 10.31 3.46 2.56
CA TYR A 214 10.15 3.05 1.18
C TYR A 214 9.34 4.05 0.35
N PHE A 215 9.67 4.06 -0.91
CA PHE A 215 9.02 4.82 -1.96
C PHE A 215 8.43 3.85 -2.98
N LYS A 216 7.24 4.14 -3.50
CA LYS A 216 6.62 3.34 -4.56
C LYS A 216 6.34 4.22 -5.77
N LEU A 217 6.65 3.72 -6.95
CA LEU A 217 6.34 4.34 -8.24
C LEU A 217 5.64 3.31 -9.12
N GLY A 218 4.54 3.68 -9.76
CA GLY A 218 3.82 2.71 -10.58
C GLY A 218 2.56 3.25 -11.24
N LEU A 219 1.62 2.35 -11.43
CA LEU A 219 0.36 2.59 -12.10
C LEU A 219 -0.79 2.30 -11.15
N SER A 220 -1.81 3.14 -11.20
CA SER A 220 -3.08 2.96 -10.50
C SER A 220 -4.22 2.91 -11.51
N PHE A 221 -5.03 1.88 -11.41
CA PHE A 221 -6.22 1.68 -12.21
C PHE A 221 -7.44 1.93 -11.34
N PHE A 222 -8.32 2.83 -11.79
CA PHE A 222 -9.58 3.10 -11.12
C PHE A 222 -10.72 2.55 -11.96
N LEU A 223 -11.47 1.61 -11.37
CA LEU A 223 -12.64 0.96 -11.95
C LEU A 223 -13.89 1.48 -11.24
N LEU A 224 -14.91 1.81 -12.00
CA LEU A 224 -16.23 2.25 -11.52
C LEU A 224 -17.12 1.04 -11.24
#